data_218da9f649a05311f0eed5cd50f27c70
#
_entry.id   218da9f649a05311f0eed5cd50f27c70
#
_cell.length_a   1.000
_cell.length_b   1.000
_cell.length_c   1.000
_cell.angle_alpha   90.00
_cell.angle_beta   90.00
_cell.angle_gamma   90.00
#
_symmetry.space_group_name_H-M   'P 1'
#
loop_
_entity.id
_entity.type
_entity.pdbx_description
1 polymer ?
#
loop_
_entity_poly.entity_id
_entity_poly.type
_entity_poly.pdbx_seq_one_letter_code
_entity_poly.pdbx_strand_id
1 'polypeptide(L)'
;KYVSRETTGQKEWFMHEDLLKRHLELVIEANKTTNITRISSWEDGMVLHVQDSLLGLDALNACPEGRYADIGTGAGYPGIPLAIETGRPTLLVDSVQKKVQILDGFIEELGLENVSTYAGRIEDLGREQAGQFAAISARALSKLSILLELSSPLLKMGGRLICFKALVEQDELNHARVVGKQVGMELVDDQTYELDGYSRRILSYEKVAKPKLKLPRRTGLAQKKPL
;
A
#
# COMPACT_ATOMS: atom_id res chain seq x y z
N LYS A 1 10.98 -14.92 -7.30
CA LYS A 1 11.04 -16.34 -6.88
C LYS A 1 11.49 -16.35 -5.42
N TYR A 2 10.56 -16.23 -4.48
CA TYR A 2 10.85 -16.55 -3.09
C TYR A 2 11.12 -18.05 -3.02
N VAL A 3 12.39 -18.40 -2.83
CA VAL A 3 12.81 -19.79 -2.59
C VAL A 3 12.51 -20.07 -1.14
N SER A 4 11.49 -20.91 -0.89
CA SER A 4 11.28 -21.50 0.44
C SER A 4 12.57 -22.23 0.84
N ARG A 5 13.26 -21.78 1.88
CA ARG A 5 14.25 -22.62 2.55
C ARG A 5 13.48 -23.63 3.38
N GLU A 6 13.38 -24.84 2.87
CA GLU A 6 12.96 -26.00 3.68
C GLU A 6 14.05 -26.34 4.66
N THR A 7 13.90 -25.90 5.90
CA THR A 7 14.61 -26.48 7.03
C THR A 7 13.57 -26.80 8.09
N THR A 8 13.34 -28.12 8.30
CA THR A 8 12.54 -28.70 9.38
C THR A 8 11.09 -28.19 9.50
N GLY A 9 10.24 -28.49 8.50
CA GLY A 9 8.79 -28.59 8.72
C GLY A 9 7.97 -27.32 9.01
N GLN A 10 8.61 -26.15 9.15
CA GLN A 10 7.97 -24.83 9.21
C GLN A 10 8.55 -23.94 8.12
N LYS A 11 7.72 -23.43 7.24
CA LYS A 11 8.12 -22.43 6.24
C LYS A 11 8.45 -21.13 6.99
N GLU A 12 9.75 -20.79 7.10
CA GLU A 12 10.16 -19.43 7.46
C GLU A 12 9.81 -18.49 6.29
N TRP A 13 8.72 -17.73 6.46
CA TRP A 13 8.20 -16.82 5.42
C TRP A 13 8.84 -15.43 5.49
N PHE A 14 9.44 -15.01 6.64
CA PHE A 14 9.78 -13.62 6.91
C PHE A 14 11.06 -13.48 7.71
N MET A 15 11.83 -12.40 7.47
CA MET A 15 13.01 -12.08 8.26
C MET A 15 12.65 -11.56 9.67
N HIS A 16 11.48 -10.92 9.82
CA HIS A 16 11.06 -10.24 11.05
C HIS A 16 9.70 -10.75 11.56
N GLU A 17 9.52 -12.07 11.60
CA GLU A 17 8.23 -12.72 11.93
C GLU A 17 7.65 -12.26 13.27
N ASP A 18 8.49 -12.07 14.29
CA ASP A 18 8.05 -11.62 15.63
C ASP A 18 7.42 -10.21 15.58
N LEU A 19 8.03 -9.28 14.84
CA LEU A 19 7.48 -7.93 14.67
C LEU A 19 6.16 -7.94 13.88
N LEU A 20 6.04 -8.77 12.85
CA LEU A 20 4.84 -8.93 12.07
C LEU A 20 3.68 -9.50 12.91
N LYS A 21 3.97 -10.51 13.72
CA LYS A 21 3.00 -11.09 14.67
C LYS A 21 2.61 -10.06 15.73
N ARG A 22 3.58 -9.32 16.28
CA ARG A 22 3.31 -8.27 17.27
C ARG A 22 2.42 -7.18 16.70
N HIS A 23 2.65 -6.74 15.45
CA HIS A 23 1.76 -5.79 14.78
C HIS A 23 0.32 -6.35 14.70
N LEU A 24 0.14 -7.61 14.31
CA LEU A 24 -1.19 -8.21 14.24
C LEU A 24 -1.88 -8.29 15.62
N GLU A 25 -1.14 -8.62 16.69
CA GLU A 25 -1.66 -8.59 18.07
C GLU A 25 -2.20 -7.20 18.42
N LEU A 26 -1.41 -6.15 18.15
CA LEU A 26 -1.79 -4.76 18.40
C LEU A 26 -3.06 -4.36 17.60
N VAL A 27 -3.15 -4.79 16.34
CA VAL A 27 -4.33 -4.57 15.51
C VAL A 27 -5.56 -5.24 16.07
N ILE A 28 -5.47 -6.51 16.49
CA ILE A 28 -6.59 -7.27 17.08
C ILE A 28 -7.03 -6.60 18.39
N GLU A 29 -6.09 -6.18 19.23
CA GLU A 29 -6.40 -5.50 20.50
C GLU A 29 -7.10 -4.15 20.24
N ALA A 30 -6.54 -3.31 19.38
CA ALA A 30 -7.16 -2.02 19.04
C ALA A 30 -8.54 -2.19 18.40
N ASN A 31 -8.75 -3.27 17.65
CA ASN A 31 -10.03 -3.55 16.99
C ASN A 31 -11.17 -3.86 17.98
N LYS A 32 -10.87 -4.27 19.22
CA LYS A 32 -11.89 -4.48 20.28
C LYS A 32 -12.62 -3.19 20.66
N THR A 33 -11.96 -2.06 20.52
CA THR A 33 -12.49 -0.74 20.91
C THR A 33 -12.74 0.20 19.74
N THR A 34 -12.06 -0.03 18.61
CA THR A 34 -12.14 0.84 17.45
C THR A 34 -12.09 -0.01 16.19
N ASN A 35 -13.13 0.05 15.36
CA ASN A 35 -13.21 -0.70 14.10
C ASN A 35 -12.17 -0.18 13.09
N ILE A 36 -10.91 -0.64 13.22
CA ILE A 36 -9.82 -0.28 12.30
C ILE A 36 -9.72 -1.28 11.14
N THR A 37 -10.22 -2.50 11.31
CA THR A 37 -10.31 -3.55 10.29
C THR A 37 -11.56 -4.41 10.49
N ARG A 38 -11.98 -5.10 9.41
CA ARG A 38 -13.07 -6.11 9.47
C ARG A 38 -12.56 -7.49 9.88
N ILE A 39 -11.27 -7.74 9.83
CA ILE A 39 -10.64 -9.01 10.17
C ILE A 39 -10.29 -8.96 11.65
N SER A 40 -10.84 -9.90 12.43
CA SER A 40 -10.73 -9.91 13.89
C SER A 40 -10.13 -11.21 14.46
N SER A 41 -10.02 -12.28 13.66
CA SER A 41 -9.35 -13.51 14.07
C SER A 41 -7.85 -13.45 13.83
N TRP A 42 -7.08 -14.22 14.60
CA TRP A 42 -5.64 -14.34 14.40
C TRP A 42 -5.31 -15.03 13.08
N GLU A 43 -6.00 -16.13 12.78
CA GLU A 43 -5.78 -16.94 11.60
C GLU A 43 -6.03 -16.16 10.32
N ASP A 44 -7.19 -15.51 10.22
CA ASP A 44 -7.49 -14.63 9.07
C ASP A 44 -6.53 -13.43 9.00
N GLY A 45 -6.14 -12.88 10.16
CA GLY A 45 -5.20 -11.76 10.22
C GLY A 45 -3.82 -12.12 9.71
N MET A 46 -3.31 -13.31 10.04
CA MET A 46 -2.03 -13.80 9.49
C MET A 46 -2.09 -13.96 7.97
N VAL A 47 -3.18 -14.49 7.42
CA VAL A 47 -3.34 -14.70 5.98
C VAL A 47 -3.67 -13.39 5.26
N LEU A 48 -4.79 -12.74 5.63
CA LEU A 48 -5.38 -11.64 4.86
C LEU A 48 -4.78 -10.25 5.19
N HIS A 49 -3.98 -10.14 6.24
CA HIS A 49 -3.25 -8.94 6.57
C HIS A 49 -1.75 -9.12 6.37
N VAL A 50 -1.11 -10.04 7.10
CA VAL A 50 0.35 -10.18 7.10
C VAL A 50 0.84 -10.76 5.77
N GLN A 51 0.45 -12.00 5.44
CA GLN A 51 0.92 -12.67 4.22
C GLN A 51 0.48 -11.94 2.95
N ASP A 52 -0.78 -11.47 2.90
CA ASP A 52 -1.30 -10.67 1.78
C ASP A 52 -0.46 -9.40 1.54
N SER A 53 -0.03 -8.71 2.60
CA SER A 53 0.85 -7.54 2.48
C SER A 53 2.21 -7.88 1.87
N LEU A 54 2.78 -9.01 2.24
CA LEU A 54 4.11 -9.44 1.81
C LEU A 54 4.15 -9.94 0.35
N LEU A 55 3.01 -10.21 -0.27
CA LEU A 55 2.95 -10.44 -1.72
C LEU A 55 3.46 -9.24 -2.53
N GLY A 56 3.41 -8.03 -1.97
CA GLY A 56 3.93 -6.82 -2.60
C GLY A 56 5.42 -6.57 -2.43
N LEU A 57 6.15 -7.45 -1.72
CA LEU A 57 7.55 -7.20 -1.37
C LEU A 57 8.47 -7.16 -2.60
N ASP A 58 8.29 -8.07 -3.55
CA ASP A 58 9.06 -8.06 -4.80
C ASP A 58 8.79 -6.80 -5.63
N ALA A 59 7.51 -6.38 -5.70
CA ALA A 59 7.12 -5.15 -6.39
C ALA A 59 7.74 -3.91 -5.73
N LEU A 60 7.80 -3.86 -4.39
CA LEU A 60 8.43 -2.77 -3.66
C LEU A 60 9.96 -2.76 -3.83
N ASN A 61 10.60 -3.92 -3.81
CA ASN A 61 12.04 -4.05 -4.05
C ASN A 61 12.45 -3.69 -5.50
N ALA A 62 11.54 -3.87 -6.46
CA ALA A 62 11.75 -3.43 -7.84
C ALA A 62 11.56 -1.91 -8.05
N CYS A 63 11.08 -1.17 -7.04
CA CYS A 63 10.98 0.29 -7.10
C CYS A 63 12.35 0.94 -6.90
N PRO A 64 12.59 2.15 -7.44
CA PRO A 64 13.79 2.91 -7.14
C PRO A 64 13.97 3.12 -5.63
N GLU A 65 15.22 3.29 -5.18
CA GLU A 65 15.50 3.67 -3.80
C GLU A 65 14.83 4.99 -3.42
N GLY A 66 14.44 5.12 -2.15
CA GLY A 66 13.85 6.33 -1.58
C GLY A 66 12.60 6.06 -0.76
N ARG A 67 11.88 7.14 -0.45
CA ARG A 67 10.71 7.11 0.43
C ARG A 67 9.57 6.29 -0.18
N TYR A 68 8.92 5.54 0.68
CA TYR A 68 7.72 4.78 0.40
C TYR A 68 6.52 5.40 1.12
N ALA A 69 5.33 5.38 0.52
CA ALA A 69 4.08 5.75 1.18
C ALA A 69 3.02 4.65 1.01
N ASP A 70 2.25 4.38 2.06
CA ASP A 70 1.07 3.53 1.99
C ASP A 70 -0.18 4.40 2.11
N ILE A 71 -0.93 4.55 1.02
CA ILE A 71 -2.09 5.45 0.96
C ILE A 71 -3.40 4.72 1.28
N GLY A 72 -4.15 5.25 2.26
CA GLY A 72 -5.33 4.58 2.80
C GLY A 72 -4.95 3.36 3.64
N THR A 73 -3.89 3.48 4.41
CA THR A 73 -3.22 2.39 5.14
C THR A 73 -4.12 1.66 6.15
N GLY A 74 -5.18 2.29 6.66
CA GLY A 74 -6.14 1.70 7.59
C GLY A 74 -5.48 1.26 8.90
N ALA A 75 -5.35 -0.05 9.12
CA ALA A 75 -4.67 -0.65 10.28
C ALA A 75 -3.15 -0.83 10.06
N GLY A 76 -2.56 -0.14 9.10
CA GLY A 76 -1.14 -0.22 8.76
C GLY A 76 -0.78 -1.26 7.71
N TYR A 77 -1.75 -1.76 6.94
CA TYR A 77 -1.53 -2.80 5.92
C TYR A 77 -1.78 -2.27 4.50
N PRO A 78 -0.84 -2.49 3.56
CA PRO A 78 0.40 -3.27 3.66
C PRO A 78 1.61 -2.50 4.24
N GLY A 79 1.47 -1.24 4.62
CA GLY A 79 2.55 -0.30 4.92
C GLY A 79 3.52 -0.78 5.99
N ILE A 80 3.04 -1.18 7.19
CA ILE A 80 3.89 -1.63 8.30
C ILE A 80 4.63 -2.92 7.97
N PRO A 81 3.99 -4.02 7.49
CA PRO A 81 4.72 -5.21 7.10
C PRO A 81 5.82 -4.96 6.07
N LEU A 82 5.54 -4.16 5.05
CA LEU A 82 6.52 -3.82 4.02
C LEU A 82 7.65 -2.92 4.56
N ALA A 83 7.34 -2.02 5.49
CA ALA A 83 8.36 -1.19 6.15
C ALA A 83 9.29 -2.03 7.05
N ILE A 84 8.75 -2.99 7.79
CA ILE A 84 9.51 -3.92 8.63
C ILE A 84 10.49 -4.73 7.77
N GLU A 85 10.03 -5.33 6.67
CA GLU A 85 10.85 -6.21 5.84
C GLU A 85 11.88 -5.47 4.97
N THR A 86 11.63 -4.21 4.61
CA THR A 86 12.51 -3.46 3.71
C THR A 86 13.38 -2.41 4.40
N GLY A 87 13.03 -1.99 5.62
CA GLY A 87 13.68 -0.87 6.29
C GLY A 87 13.50 0.49 5.60
N ARG A 88 12.68 0.60 4.55
CA ARG A 88 12.49 1.85 3.80
C ARG A 88 11.87 2.95 4.67
N PRO A 89 12.30 4.21 4.53
CA PRO A 89 11.60 5.35 5.13
C PRO A 89 10.15 5.40 4.62
N THR A 90 9.19 5.16 5.51
CA THR A 90 7.79 4.91 5.18
C THR A 90 6.87 5.97 5.77
N LEU A 91 5.89 6.41 4.98
CA LEU A 91 4.79 7.28 5.41
C LEU A 91 3.46 6.53 5.31
N LEU A 92 2.79 6.33 6.44
CA LEU A 92 1.45 5.75 6.49
C LEU A 92 0.42 6.88 6.40
N VAL A 93 -0.44 6.83 5.39
CA VAL A 93 -1.40 7.91 5.10
C VAL A 93 -2.83 7.43 5.30
N ASP A 94 -3.58 8.08 6.19
CA ASP A 94 -5.03 7.87 6.32
C ASP A 94 -5.73 9.21 6.61
N SER A 95 -6.96 9.35 6.13
CA SER A 95 -7.75 10.57 6.35
C SER A 95 -8.48 10.60 7.69
N VAL A 96 -8.51 9.47 8.42
CA VAL A 96 -9.18 9.33 9.70
C VAL A 96 -8.20 9.54 10.84
N GLN A 97 -8.21 10.72 11.47
CA GLN A 97 -7.30 11.11 12.55
C GLN A 97 -7.18 10.06 13.65
N LYS A 98 -8.30 9.46 14.08
CA LYS A 98 -8.31 8.43 15.13
C LYS A 98 -7.50 7.19 14.73
N LYS A 99 -7.53 6.79 13.46
CA LYS A 99 -6.73 5.66 12.96
C LYS A 99 -5.25 6.01 12.97
N VAL A 100 -4.91 7.22 12.57
CA VAL A 100 -3.52 7.70 12.58
C VAL A 100 -2.93 7.69 13.99
N GLN A 101 -3.68 8.15 14.99
CA GLN A 101 -3.25 8.09 16.40
C GLN A 101 -3.00 6.65 16.89
N ILE A 102 -3.81 5.68 16.43
CA ILE A 102 -3.58 4.25 16.73
C ILE A 102 -2.29 3.76 16.05
N LEU A 103 -2.06 4.15 14.79
CA LEU A 103 -0.83 3.80 14.06
C LEU A 103 0.41 4.39 14.74
N ASP A 104 0.36 5.62 15.26
CA ASP A 104 1.45 6.21 16.03
C ASP A 104 1.82 5.33 17.24
N GLY A 105 0.81 4.82 17.96
CA GLY A 105 1.02 3.88 19.06
C GLY A 105 1.62 2.55 18.60
N PHE A 106 1.23 2.03 17.43
CA PHE A 106 1.84 0.81 16.88
C PHE A 106 3.31 1.02 16.51
N ILE A 107 3.63 2.16 15.88
CA ILE A 107 4.99 2.53 15.50
C ILE A 107 5.91 2.60 16.73
N GLU A 108 5.44 3.25 17.81
CA GLU A 108 6.15 3.36 19.08
C GLU A 108 6.38 1.99 19.73
N GLU A 109 5.31 1.17 19.85
CA GLU A 109 5.38 -0.17 20.47
C GLU A 109 6.29 -1.13 19.69
N LEU A 110 6.32 -1.03 18.36
CA LEU A 110 7.15 -1.85 17.49
C LEU A 110 8.59 -1.31 17.32
N GLY A 111 8.89 -0.10 17.83
CA GLY A 111 10.20 0.53 17.69
C GLY A 111 10.57 0.86 16.23
N LEU A 112 9.62 1.25 15.38
CA LEU A 112 9.83 1.50 13.96
C LEU A 112 10.30 2.93 13.70
N GLU A 113 11.60 3.20 13.84
CA GLU A 113 12.20 4.54 13.64
C GLU A 113 12.10 5.05 12.20
N ASN A 114 11.94 4.15 11.22
CA ASN A 114 11.82 4.46 9.80
C ASN A 114 10.39 4.72 9.33
N VAL A 115 9.38 4.65 10.22
CA VAL A 115 7.96 4.82 9.89
C VAL A 115 7.40 6.07 10.53
N SER A 116 6.60 6.81 9.78
CA SER A 116 5.85 7.98 10.23
C SER A 116 4.44 7.97 9.69
N THR A 117 3.57 8.84 10.18
CA THR A 117 2.17 8.93 9.77
C THR A 117 1.82 10.29 9.17
N TYR A 118 0.73 10.33 8.40
CA TYR A 118 0.11 11.55 7.91
C TYR A 118 -1.41 11.44 8.02
N ALA A 119 -2.01 12.32 8.81
CA ALA A 119 -3.45 12.42 9.00
C ALA A 119 -4.02 13.45 8.03
N GLY A 120 -4.52 13.02 6.88
CA GLY A 120 -5.07 13.95 5.89
C GLY A 120 -5.47 13.27 4.59
N ARG A 121 -5.93 14.09 3.65
CA ARG A 121 -6.32 13.62 2.32
C ARG A 121 -5.08 13.46 1.44
N ILE A 122 -5.10 12.45 0.57
CA ILE A 122 -4.00 12.15 -0.35
C ILE A 122 -3.73 13.33 -1.29
N GLU A 123 -4.79 14.04 -1.71
CA GLU A 123 -4.66 15.22 -2.56
C GLU A 123 -3.95 16.39 -1.84
N ASP A 124 -4.13 16.52 -0.52
CA ASP A 124 -3.44 17.55 0.27
C ASP A 124 -1.97 17.20 0.41
N LEU A 125 -1.66 15.94 0.76
CA LEU A 125 -0.30 15.42 0.73
C LEU A 125 0.38 15.63 -0.65
N GLY A 126 -0.37 15.43 -1.74
CA GLY A 126 0.13 15.66 -3.11
C GLY A 126 0.50 17.11 -3.41
N ARG A 127 -0.10 18.09 -2.71
CA ARG A 127 0.28 19.52 -2.80
C ARG A 127 1.52 19.82 -1.96
N GLU A 128 1.65 19.17 -0.81
CA GLU A 128 2.72 19.42 0.17
C GLU A 128 4.01 18.69 -0.21
N GLN A 129 3.90 17.46 -0.72
CA GLN A 129 5.02 16.53 -0.94
C GLN A 129 5.06 15.99 -2.36
N ALA A 130 4.81 16.85 -3.36
CA ALA A 130 4.83 16.46 -4.77
C ALA A 130 6.20 15.88 -5.18
N GLY A 131 6.17 14.72 -5.87
CA GLY A 131 7.36 14.08 -6.43
C GLY A 131 8.35 13.52 -5.42
N GLN A 132 7.98 13.33 -4.16
CA GLN A 132 8.92 12.89 -3.12
C GLN A 132 9.00 11.37 -2.93
N PHE A 133 8.04 10.61 -3.45
CA PHE A 133 7.98 9.17 -3.19
C PHE A 133 8.53 8.34 -4.36
N ALA A 134 9.34 7.35 -4.03
CA ALA A 134 9.88 6.36 -4.96
C ALA A 134 8.89 5.20 -5.17
N ALA A 135 8.10 4.90 -4.15
CA ALA A 135 7.08 3.86 -4.15
C ALA A 135 5.83 4.32 -3.40
N ILE A 136 4.68 3.88 -3.86
CA ILE A 136 3.39 4.04 -3.19
C ILE A 136 2.67 2.70 -3.24
N SER A 137 2.06 2.28 -2.13
CA SER A 137 1.10 1.17 -2.13
C SER A 137 -0.32 1.67 -1.89
N ALA A 138 -1.28 0.91 -2.40
CA ALA A 138 -2.69 1.07 -2.09
C ALA A 138 -3.39 -0.28 -2.06
N ARG A 139 -4.11 -0.56 -0.96
CA ARG A 139 -4.91 -1.77 -0.79
C ARG A 139 -6.35 -1.41 -0.39
N ALA A 140 -7.34 -2.02 -1.06
CA ALA A 140 -8.77 -1.86 -0.76
C ALA A 140 -9.27 -0.40 -0.70
N LEU A 141 -8.57 0.54 -1.34
CA LEU A 141 -8.86 1.97 -1.26
C LEU A 141 -9.83 2.44 -2.36
N SER A 142 -9.57 2.08 -3.63
CA SER A 142 -10.36 2.57 -4.76
C SER A 142 -10.10 1.78 -6.06
N LYS A 143 -10.77 2.19 -7.16
CA LYS A 143 -10.50 1.70 -8.51
C LYS A 143 -9.13 2.17 -9.00
N LEU A 144 -8.52 1.41 -9.93
CA LEU A 144 -7.19 1.69 -10.48
C LEU A 144 -7.07 3.11 -11.05
N SER A 145 -8.04 3.58 -11.83
CA SER A 145 -8.04 4.93 -12.41
C SER A 145 -7.92 6.04 -11.36
N ILE A 146 -8.62 5.87 -10.23
CA ILE A 146 -8.57 6.82 -9.11
C ILE A 146 -7.21 6.74 -8.39
N LEU A 147 -6.69 5.53 -8.18
CA LEU A 147 -5.37 5.35 -7.56
C LEU A 147 -4.26 5.97 -8.39
N LEU A 148 -4.30 5.83 -9.72
CA LEU A 148 -3.36 6.45 -10.65
C LEU A 148 -3.38 7.98 -10.56
N GLU A 149 -4.58 8.57 -10.53
CA GLU A 149 -4.74 10.02 -10.38
C GLU A 149 -4.18 10.54 -9.06
N LEU A 150 -4.50 9.87 -7.95
CA LEU A 150 -4.08 10.27 -6.61
C LEU A 150 -2.56 10.11 -6.38
N SER A 151 -1.96 9.06 -6.96
CA SER A 151 -0.55 8.72 -6.73
C SER A 151 0.39 9.47 -7.65
N SER A 152 -0.02 9.78 -8.88
CA SER A 152 0.85 10.45 -9.86
C SER A 152 1.52 11.73 -9.35
N PRO A 153 0.84 12.66 -8.66
CA PRO A 153 1.50 13.87 -8.16
C PRO A 153 2.52 13.60 -7.05
N LEU A 154 2.35 12.53 -6.27
CA LEU A 154 3.24 12.16 -5.17
C LEU A 154 4.52 11.47 -5.63
N LEU A 155 4.45 10.70 -6.73
CA LEU A 155 5.57 9.93 -7.24
C LEU A 155 6.61 10.81 -7.94
N LYS A 156 7.91 10.54 -7.68
CA LYS A 156 9.00 11.00 -8.53
C LYS A 156 8.96 10.31 -9.90
N MET A 157 9.64 10.84 -10.90
CA MET A 157 9.83 10.16 -12.19
C MET A 157 10.52 8.81 -11.97
N GLY A 158 10.01 7.75 -12.62
CA GLY A 158 10.44 6.37 -12.43
C GLY A 158 9.93 5.73 -11.12
N GLY A 159 9.23 6.47 -10.25
CA GLY A 159 8.60 5.92 -9.05
C GLY A 159 7.36 5.10 -9.39
N ARG A 160 6.97 4.16 -8.54
CA ARG A 160 5.91 3.19 -8.84
C ARG A 160 4.78 3.20 -7.82
N LEU A 161 3.56 3.01 -8.33
CA LEU A 161 2.37 2.68 -7.55
C LEU A 161 2.14 1.18 -7.60
N ILE A 162 2.01 0.55 -6.44
CA ILE A 162 1.75 -0.88 -6.24
C ILE A 162 0.30 -1.03 -5.76
N CYS A 163 -0.55 -1.60 -6.60
CA CYS A 163 -1.96 -1.81 -6.31
C CYS A 163 -2.24 -3.25 -5.87
N PHE A 164 -2.75 -3.41 -4.66
CA PHE A 164 -3.20 -4.70 -4.13
C PHE A 164 -4.68 -4.90 -4.45
N LYS A 165 -4.96 -5.90 -5.26
CA LYS A 165 -6.30 -6.23 -5.73
C LYS A 165 -6.62 -7.71 -5.52
N ALA A 166 -7.92 -8.06 -5.41
CA ALA A 166 -8.39 -9.44 -5.55
C ALA A 166 -8.70 -9.71 -7.02
N LEU A 167 -9.86 -9.28 -7.49
CA LEU A 167 -10.27 -9.35 -8.88
C LEU A 167 -10.16 -7.97 -9.53
N VAL A 168 -9.76 -7.94 -10.79
CA VAL A 168 -9.76 -6.73 -11.62
C VAL A 168 -10.41 -7.09 -12.95
N GLU A 169 -11.56 -6.48 -13.21
CA GLU A 169 -12.27 -6.65 -14.47
C GLU A 169 -11.51 -6.01 -15.63
N GLN A 170 -11.66 -6.58 -16.83
CA GLN A 170 -10.97 -6.08 -18.02
C GLN A 170 -11.30 -4.62 -18.31
N ASP A 171 -12.53 -4.18 -18.03
CA ASP A 171 -12.95 -2.79 -18.21
C ASP A 171 -12.24 -1.84 -17.24
N GLU A 172 -11.96 -2.27 -16.01
CA GLU A 172 -11.15 -1.49 -15.05
C GLU A 172 -9.72 -1.31 -15.57
N LEU A 173 -9.12 -2.37 -16.12
CA LEU A 173 -7.78 -2.31 -16.73
C LEU A 173 -7.75 -1.40 -17.96
N ASN A 174 -8.75 -1.51 -18.84
CA ASN A 174 -8.85 -0.67 -20.02
C ASN A 174 -9.00 0.81 -19.64
N HIS A 175 -9.85 1.11 -18.67
CA HIS A 175 -10.03 2.46 -18.14
C HIS A 175 -8.75 2.99 -17.47
N ALA A 176 -8.09 2.17 -16.64
CA ALA A 176 -6.81 2.52 -16.02
C ALA A 176 -5.74 2.87 -17.07
N ARG A 177 -5.69 2.16 -18.21
CA ARG A 177 -4.79 2.47 -19.32
C ARG A 177 -5.06 3.85 -19.93
N VAL A 178 -6.34 4.22 -20.09
CA VAL A 178 -6.72 5.54 -20.62
C VAL A 178 -6.33 6.64 -19.66
N VAL A 179 -6.68 6.48 -18.38
CA VAL A 179 -6.34 7.47 -17.33
C VAL A 179 -4.83 7.54 -17.11
N GLY A 180 -4.13 6.40 -17.12
CA GLY A 180 -2.67 6.35 -17.01
C GLY A 180 -1.96 7.27 -18.00
N LYS A 181 -2.37 7.25 -19.29
CA LYS A 181 -1.84 8.15 -20.32
C LYS A 181 -2.09 9.65 -20.03
N GLN A 182 -3.14 9.97 -19.28
CA GLN A 182 -3.44 11.36 -18.89
C GLN A 182 -2.61 11.80 -17.70
N VAL A 183 -2.37 10.91 -16.74
CA VAL A 183 -1.65 11.21 -15.50
C VAL A 183 -0.17 10.82 -15.54
N GLY A 184 0.33 10.32 -16.69
CA GLY A 184 1.73 9.98 -16.90
C GLY A 184 2.18 8.68 -16.24
N MET A 185 1.26 7.70 -16.11
CA MET A 185 1.50 6.39 -15.47
C MET A 185 1.30 5.25 -16.46
N GLU A 186 2.19 4.25 -16.46
CA GLU A 186 2.11 3.06 -17.30
C GLU A 186 2.21 1.78 -16.46
N LEU A 187 1.43 0.75 -16.83
CA LEU A 187 1.53 -0.58 -16.22
C LEU A 187 2.85 -1.22 -16.64
N VAL A 188 3.69 -1.59 -15.66
CA VAL A 188 5.01 -2.18 -15.89
C VAL A 188 5.13 -3.61 -15.33
N ASP A 189 4.24 -4.00 -14.41
CA ASP A 189 4.19 -5.36 -13.88
C ASP A 189 2.78 -5.72 -13.43
N ASP A 190 2.42 -7.01 -13.55
CA ASP A 190 1.09 -7.54 -13.28
C ASP A 190 1.19 -9.02 -12.89
N GLN A 191 1.14 -9.30 -11.60
CA GLN A 191 1.34 -10.62 -11.03
C GLN A 191 0.08 -11.11 -10.33
N THR A 192 -0.24 -12.39 -10.51
CA THR A 192 -1.34 -13.07 -9.82
C THR A 192 -0.77 -14.10 -8.86
N TYR A 193 -1.33 -14.15 -7.66
CA TYR A 193 -0.94 -15.04 -6.58
C TYR A 193 -2.17 -15.78 -6.04
N GLU A 194 -1.97 -17.01 -5.59
CA GLU A 194 -2.94 -17.75 -4.79
C GLU A 194 -2.48 -17.76 -3.33
N LEU A 195 -3.34 -17.29 -2.44
CA LEU A 195 -3.08 -17.19 -1.01
C LEU A 195 -4.24 -17.80 -0.25
N ASP A 196 -4.07 -19.02 0.28
CA ASP A 196 -5.07 -19.75 1.07
C ASP A 196 -6.46 -19.80 0.40
N GLY A 197 -6.49 -20.13 -0.91
CA GLY A 197 -7.72 -20.18 -1.72
C GLY A 197 -8.23 -18.81 -2.18
N TYR A 198 -7.55 -17.73 -1.85
CA TYR A 198 -7.86 -16.39 -2.33
C TYR A 198 -6.96 -15.99 -3.49
N SER A 199 -7.55 -15.62 -4.63
CA SER A 199 -6.78 -15.01 -5.71
C SER A 199 -6.42 -13.57 -5.37
N ARG A 200 -5.16 -13.21 -5.60
CA ARG A 200 -4.58 -11.88 -5.37
C ARG A 200 -3.85 -11.41 -6.61
N ARG A 201 -3.93 -10.10 -6.87
CA ARG A 201 -3.27 -9.49 -8.01
C ARG A 201 -2.52 -8.24 -7.57
N ILE A 202 -1.22 -8.18 -7.88
CA ILE A 202 -0.36 -7.04 -7.63
C ILE A 202 -0.05 -6.39 -8.97
N LEU A 203 -0.49 -5.15 -9.14
CA LEU A 203 -0.22 -4.37 -10.34
C LEU A 203 0.72 -3.22 -10.02
N SER A 204 1.80 -3.07 -10.77
CA SER A 204 2.76 -1.98 -10.62
C SER A 204 2.66 -1.01 -11.79
N TYR A 205 2.41 0.27 -11.48
CA TYR A 205 2.38 1.36 -12.45
C TYR A 205 3.54 2.31 -12.22
N GLU A 206 4.34 2.58 -13.24
CA GLU A 206 5.49 3.49 -13.17
C GLU A 206 5.12 4.88 -13.68
N LYS A 207 5.61 5.92 -13.02
CA LYS A 207 5.49 7.30 -13.49
C LYS A 207 6.52 7.57 -14.57
N VAL A 208 6.09 7.52 -15.82
CA VAL A 208 6.93 7.66 -17.02
C VAL A 208 6.89 9.06 -17.64
N ALA A 209 5.91 9.88 -17.27
CA ALA A 209 5.75 11.24 -17.82
C ALA A 209 5.09 12.20 -16.81
N LYS A 210 5.16 13.50 -17.09
CA LYS A 210 4.36 14.49 -16.38
C LYS A 210 2.88 14.35 -16.75
N PRO A 211 1.95 14.57 -15.78
CA PRO A 211 0.51 14.61 -16.08
C PRO A 211 0.19 15.63 -17.17
N LYS A 212 -0.77 15.30 -18.05
CA LYS A 212 -1.30 16.21 -19.09
C LYS A 212 -2.32 17.22 -18.54
N LEU A 213 -2.68 17.09 -17.27
CA LEU A 213 -3.61 17.97 -16.56
C LEU A 213 -3.01 18.38 -15.22
N LYS A 214 -3.55 19.44 -14.61
CA LYS A 214 -3.09 19.91 -13.30
C LYS A 214 -3.54 18.94 -12.21
N LEU A 215 -2.59 18.33 -11.51
CA LEU A 215 -2.81 17.46 -10.36
C LEU A 215 -2.07 17.99 -9.11
N PRO A 216 -2.58 17.72 -7.91
CA PRO A 216 -3.88 17.08 -7.63
C PRO A 216 -5.05 17.97 -8.04
N ARG A 217 -6.17 17.34 -8.42
CA ARG A 217 -7.46 18.05 -8.54
C ARG A 217 -7.98 18.45 -7.16
N ARG A 218 -9.14 19.13 -7.11
CA ARG A 218 -9.79 19.48 -5.84
C ARG A 218 -10.02 18.23 -5.00
N THR A 219 -9.74 18.32 -3.69
CA THR A 219 -9.89 17.24 -2.72
C THR A 219 -11.27 16.58 -2.81
N GLY A 220 -11.28 15.25 -2.90
CA GLY A 220 -12.46 14.39 -3.08
C GLY A 220 -13.01 14.34 -4.51
N LEU A 221 -12.45 15.09 -5.46
CA LEU A 221 -12.97 15.10 -6.84
C LEU A 221 -12.64 13.81 -7.59
N ALA A 222 -11.49 13.21 -7.34
CA ALA A 222 -11.08 11.94 -7.96
C ALA A 222 -12.12 10.83 -7.72
N GLN A 223 -12.72 10.77 -6.54
CA GLN A 223 -13.74 9.78 -6.20
C GLN A 223 -15.14 10.18 -6.70
N LYS A 224 -15.51 11.48 -6.61
CA LYS A 224 -16.84 11.95 -6.99
C LYS A 224 -17.02 12.04 -8.50
N LYS A 225 -15.96 12.35 -9.23
CA LYS A 225 -15.95 12.51 -10.69
C LYS A 225 -14.61 11.98 -11.23
N PRO A 226 -14.44 10.65 -11.31
CA PRO A 226 -13.23 10.02 -11.86
C PRO A 226 -12.90 10.54 -13.27
N LEU A 227 -11.61 10.50 -13.62
CA LEU A 227 -11.11 10.78 -14.97
C LEU A 227 -11.56 9.72 -15.95
#